data_c3f3fdcefdc69406ccad5aabc2717498
#
_entry.id   c3f3fdcefdc69406ccad5aabc2717498
#
_cell.length_a   1.000
_cell.length_b   1.000
_cell.length_c   1.000
_cell.angle_alpha   90.00
_cell.angle_beta   90.00
_cell.angle_gamma   90.00
#
_symmetry.space_group_name_H-M   'P 1'
#
loop_
_entity.id
_entity.type
_entity.pdbx_description
1 polymer ?
#
loop_
_entity_poly.entity_id
_entity_poly.type
_entity_poly.pdbx_seq_one_letter_code
_entity_poly.pdbx_strand_id
1 'polypeptide(L)'
;MKQPLFKLWALLLPLLCFNLLNGQEIDLKKLKGISPRSIGPAGMSGRITAIEVDLSNPQIIYAGAASGGLWRSTNGGTAWETLFDEMDNLSVGSIALNQKNPLDIWVGTGEGNPRNSQNMGKGIYRSRDGGKTWKCLGLENTKTIHRIIIHRDNPDIVYVGAQGSPFGPNPERGVFRTKDGGKTWEK
;
A
#
# COMPACT_ATOMS: atom_id res chain seq x y z
N MET A 1 9.23 37.16 -62.28
CA MET A 1 8.80 37.18 -60.86
C MET A 1 7.79 36.09 -60.62
N LYS A 2 8.21 34.87 -60.24
CA LYS A 2 7.31 33.74 -59.83
C LYS A 2 7.96 32.95 -58.71
N GLN A 3 8.06 33.51 -57.52
CA GLN A 3 8.64 32.79 -56.38
C GLN A 3 7.91 32.92 -55.02
N PRO A 4 6.61 33.20 -54.85
CA PRO A 4 6.02 33.11 -53.52
C PRO A 4 5.34 31.77 -53.25
N LEU A 5 4.89 30.98 -54.25
CA LEU A 5 4.15 29.74 -54.01
C LEU A 5 5.01 28.61 -53.41
N PHE A 6 6.26 28.47 -53.82
CA PHE A 6 7.13 27.39 -53.35
C PHE A 6 7.50 27.52 -51.87
N LYS A 7 7.64 28.75 -51.36
CA LYS A 7 7.90 29.01 -49.93
C LYS A 7 6.70 28.70 -49.04
N LEU A 8 5.49 28.82 -49.55
CA LEU A 8 4.27 28.54 -48.80
C LEU A 8 4.08 27.04 -48.63
N TRP A 9 4.41 26.22 -49.63
CA TRP A 9 4.35 24.77 -49.56
C TRP A 9 5.40 24.17 -48.63
N ALA A 10 6.59 24.76 -48.52
CA ALA A 10 7.64 24.32 -47.62
C ALA A 10 7.31 24.56 -46.13
N LEU A 11 6.42 25.51 -45.82
CA LEU A 11 5.93 25.77 -44.46
C LEU A 11 4.70 24.93 -44.10
N LEU A 12 3.90 24.51 -45.10
CA LEU A 12 2.69 23.68 -44.84
C LEU A 12 3.01 22.19 -44.67
N LEU A 13 4.11 21.68 -45.26
CA LEU A 13 4.50 20.28 -45.15
C LEU A 13 4.83 19.83 -43.72
N PRO A 14 5.61 20.56 -42.91
CA PRO A 14 5.88 20.18 -41.53
C PRO A 14 4.62 20.32 -40.65
N LEU A 15 3.68 21.21 -40.97
CA LEU A 15 2.42 21.35 -40.22
C LEU A 15 1.47 20.17 -40.43
N LEU A 16 1.47 19.57 -41.62
CA LEU A 16 0.69 18.33 -41.89
C LEU A 16 1.31 17.11 -41.23
N CYS A 17 2.63 17.03 -41.08
CA CYS A 17 3.28 15.91 -40.38
C CYS A 17 3.06 15.90 -38.89
N PHE A 18 2.80 17.04 -38.27
CA PHE A 18 2.53 17.12 -36.82
C PHE A 18 1.18 16.48 -36.42
N ASN A 19 0.22 16.38 -37.34
CA ASN A 19 -1.08 15.75 -37.07
C ASN A 19 -1.10 14.21 -37.21
N LEU A 20 0.01 13.60 -37.65
CA LEU A 20 0.14 12.14 -37.81
C LEU A 20 0.80 11.46 -36.61
N LEU A 21 1.26 12.23 -35.62
CA LEU A 21 1.83 11.72 -34.37
C LEU A 21 0.78 11.58 -33.26
N ASN A 22 -0.40 11.09 -33.60
CA ASN A 22 -1.29 10.58 -32.57
C ASN A 22 -0.69 9.28 -32.04
N GLY A 23 -0.11 9.33 -30.87
CA GLY A 23 0.31 8.14 -30.17
C GLY A 23 -0.86 7.18 -30.09
N GLN A 24 -0.62 5.93 -30.41
CA GLN A 24 -1.65 4.89 -30.37
C GLN A 24 -2.17 4.78 -28.93
N GLU A 25 -3.40 5.18 -28.68
CA GLU A 25 -4.03 4.95 -27.37
C GLU A 25 -4.06 3.46 -27.10
N ILE A 26 -3.41 3.05 -25.99
CA ILE A 26 -3.41 1.65 -25.58
C ILE A 26 -4.84 1.32 -25.11
N ASP A 27 -5.54 0.50 -25.86
CA ASP A 27 -6.85 -0.01 -25.44
C ASP A 27 -6.66 -0.98 -24.26
N LEU A 28 -6.85 -0.46 -23.05
CA LEU A 28 -6.73 -1.22 -21.81
C LEU A 28 -7.68 -2.43 -21.75
N LYS A 29 -8.75 -2.46 -22.57
CA LYS A 29 -9.64 -3.62 -22.66
C LYS A 29 -8.93 -4.83 -23.28
N LYS A 30 -7.95 -4.62 -24.15
CA LYS A 30 -7.15 -5.69 -24.74
C LYS A 30 -6.17 -6.30 -23.74
N LEU A 31 -5.87 -5.60 -22.65
CA LEU A 31 -4.99 -6.07 -21.59
C LEU A 31 -5.74 -6.86 -20.49
N LYS A 32 -7.08 -6.92 -20.54
CA LYS A 32 -7.89 -7.64 -19.53
C LYS A 32 -7.58 -9.14 -19.42
N GLY A 33 -7.01 -9.75 -20.44
CA GLY A 33 -6.56 -11.15 -20.40
C GLY A 33 -5.17 -11.35 -19.80
N ILE A 34 -4.44 -10.25 -19.50
CA ILE A 34 -3.10 -10.29 -18.91
C ILE A 34 -3.26 -10.03 -17.42
N SER A 35 -3.51 -11.08 -16.64
CA SER A 35 -3.47 -10.99 -15.19
C SER A 35 -2.04 -11.23 -14.72
N PRO A 36 -1.40 -10.26 -14.05
CA PRO A 36 -0.11 -10.52 -13.42
C PRO A 36 -0.27 -11.63 -12.38
N ARG A 37 0.62 -12.58 -12.39
CA ARG A 37 0.68 -13.64 -11.38
C ARG A 37 1.79 -13.31 -10.39
N SER A 38 1.48 -13.27 -9.11
CA SER A 38 2.51 -13.23 -8.09
C SER A 38 3.34 -14.52 -8.18
N ILE A 39 4.64 -14.36 -8.39
CA ILE A 39 5.60 -15.49 -8.43
C ILE A 39 6.35 -15.63 -7.12
N GLY A 40 5.89 -14.95 -6.08
CA GLY A 40 6.51 -14.91 -4.76
C GLY A 40 7.67 -13.92 -4.66
N PRO A 41 8.28 -13.80 -3.49
CA PRO A 41 9.38 -12.89 -3.30
C PRO A 41 10.57 -13.33 -4.13
N ALA A 42 10.99 -12.52 -5.08
CA ALA A 42 12.34 -12.63 -5.64
C ALA A 42 13.36 -12.32 -4.53
N GLY A 43 14.55 -12.91 -4.58
CA GLY A 43 15.52 -12.93 -3.49
C GLY A 43 15.97 -11.59 -2.87
N MET A 44 15.44 -10.45 -3.33
CA MET A 44 15.66 -9.10 -2.80
C MET A 44 14.36 -8.34 -2.53
N SER A 45 13.26 -9.03 -2.37
CA SER A 45 11.89 -8.51 -2.38
C SER A 45 11.46 -7.69 -1.16
N GLY A 46 12.37 -7.25 -0.38
CA GLY A 46 12.06 -6.34 0.70
C GLY A 46 12.42 -6.86 2.08
N ARG A 47 12.37 -5.94 3.03
CA ARG A 47 12.62 -6.19 4.44
C ARG A 47 11.33 -6.53 5.11
N ILE A 48 11.37 -7.43 6.06
CA ILE A 48 10.26 -7.62 7.00
C ILE A 48 10.28 -6.45 7.99
N THR A 49 9.20 -5.71 8.03
CA THR A 49 8.99 -4.52 8.86
C THR A 49 8.12 -4.80 10.08
N ALA A 50 7.26 -5.81 9.97
CA ALA A 50 6.36 -6.20 11.04
C ALA A 50 6.13 -7.71 11.03
N ILE A 51 6.06 -8.29 12.21
CA ILE A 51 5.66 -9.69 12.43
C ILE A 51 4.59 -9.68 13.52
N GLU A 52 3.52 -10.44 13.30
CA GLU A 52 2.46 -10.64 14.29
C GLU A 52 2.04 -12.11 14.28
N VAL A 53 1.62 -12.64 15.42
CA VAL A 53 1.27 -14.04 15.61
C VAL A 53 -0.10 -14.15 16.27
N ASP A 54 -0.90 -15.08 15.82
CA ASP A 54 -2.11 -15.48 16.53
C ASP A 54 -1.72 -16.26 17.80
N LEU A 55 -1.94 -15.66 18.97
CA LEU A 55 -1.56 -16.28 20.25
C LEU A 55 -2.40 -17.53 20.58
N SER A 56 -3.58 -17.69 19.97
CA SER A 56 -4.40 -18.89 20.13
C SER A 56 -3.94 -20.04 19.25
N ASN A 57 -3.27 -19.73 18.12
CA ASN A 57 -2.68 -20.69 17.23
C ASN A 57 -1.34 -20.19 16.66
N PRO A 58 -0.20 -20.41 17.33
CA PRO A 58 1.10 -19.89 16.90
C PRO A 58 1.61 -20.41 15.57
N GLN A 59 0.92 -21.34 14.92
CA GLN A 59 1.19 -21.73 13.54
C GLN A 59 0.77 -20.64 12.54
N ILE A 60 -0.10 -19.72 12.96
CA ILE A 60 -0.57 -18.60 12.14
C ILE A 60 0.32 -17.40 12.42
N ILE A 61 1.12 -17.04 11.42
CA ILE A 61 2.10 -15.96 11.47
C ILE A 61 1.82 -14.99 10.33
N TYR A 62 1.83 -13.70 10.62
CA TYR A 62 1.75 -12.63 9.62
C TYR A 62 3.09 -11.93 9.51
N ALA A 63 3.53 -11.66 8.30
CA ALA A 63 4.74 -10.93 8.00
C ALA A 63 4.44 -9.78 7.04
N GLY A 64 4.76 -8.55 7.46
CA GLY A 64 4.65 -7.35 6.65
C GLY A 64 5.98 -6.99 6.05
N ALA A 65 6.01 -6.73 4.75
CA ALA A 65 7.20 -6.33 4.04
C ALA A 65 7.16 -4.84 3.66
N ALA A 66 8.32 -4.19 3.62
CA ALA A 66 8.46 -2.77 3.29
C ALA A 66 7.94 -2.40 1.89
N SER A 67 7.93 -3.37 0.98
CA SER A 67 7.49 -3.19 -0.41
C SER A 67 6.90 -4.46 -1.03
N GLY A 68 6.68 -5.50 -0.22
CA GLY A 68 6.21 -6.82 -0.67
C GLY A 68 4.85 -7.22 -0.10
N GLY A 69 4.09 -6.29 0.46
CA GLY A 69 2.76 -6.54 0.98
C GLY A 69 2.73 -7.31 2.30
N LEU A 70 1.58 -7.88 2.58
CA LEU A 70 1.29 -8.67 3.76
C LEU A 70 1.26 -10.15 3.38
N TRP A 71 1.93 -10.97 4.17
CA TRP A 71 2.02 -12.42 4.01
C TRP A 71 1.47 -13.12 5.24
N ARG A 72 0.86 -14.27 5.03
CA ARG A 72 0.39 -15.16 6.11
C ARG A 72 0.97 -16.55 5.92
N SER A 73 1.44 -17.13 7.01
CA SER A 73 1.67 -18.58 7.13
C SER A 73 0.62 -19.18 8.05
N THR A 74 0.17 -20.39 7.76
CA THR A 74 -0.72 -21.21 8.59
C THR A 74 -0.07 -22.47 9.12
N ASN A 75 1.23 -22.62 8.88
CA ASN A 75 2.01 -23.83 9.19
C ASN A 75 3.41 -23.50 9.77
N GLY A 76 3.47 -22.48 10.64
CA GLY A 76 4.69 -22.12 11.35
C GLY A 76 5.80 -21.57 10.46
N GLY A 77 5.44 -20.92 9.34
CA GLY A 77 6.42 -20.32 8.43
C GLY A 77 6.93 -21.22 7.31
N THR A 78 6.42 -22.45 7.21
CA THR A 78 6.86 -23.39 6.16
C THR A 78 6.35 -22.99 4.78
N ALA A 79 5.13 -22.48 4.69
CA ALA A 79 4.57 -21.93 3.45
C ALA A 79 3.90 -20.58 3.73
N TRP A 80 3.85 -19.74 2.72
CA TRP A 80 3.34 -18.37 2.81
C TRP A 80 2.38 -18.07 1.67
N GLU A 81 1.31 -17.36 1.97
CA GLU A 81 0.35 -16.82 1.00
C GLU A 81 0.27 -15.30 1.13
N THR A 82 -0.03 -14.63 0.04
CA THR A 82 -0.18 -13.17 0.01
C THR A 82 -1.61 -12.78 0.39
N LEU A 83 -1.75 -11.69 1.13
CA LEU A 83 -3.05 -11.15 1.53
C LEU A 83 -3.29 -9.72 1.02
N PHE A 84 -2.30 -9.09 0.40
CA PHE A 84 -2.32 -7.65 0.09
C PHE A 84 -2.08 -7.33 -1.40
N ASP A 85 -2.04 -8.35 -2.27
CA ASP A 85 -1.68 -8.18 -3.69
C ASP A 85 -2.65 -7.27 -4.46
N GLU A 86 -3.92 -7.23 -4.08
CA GLU A 86 -4.95 -6.40 -4.71
C GLU A 86 -4.95 -4.94 -4.19
N MET A 87 -4.06 -4.62 -3.25
CA MET A 87 -4.03 -3.30 -2.64
C MET A 87 -3.15 -2.32 -3.43
N ASP A 88 -3.57 -1.07 -3.49
CA ASP A 88 -2.85 0.02 -4.16
C ASP A 88 -1.47 0.32 -3.57
N ASN A 89 -1.23 -0.11 -2.32
CA ASN A 89 0.01 0.15 -1.62
C ASN A 89 0.48 -1.10 -0.88
N LEU A 90 1.62 -1.61 -1.28
CA LEU A 90 2.24 -2.83 -0.72
C LEU A 90 3.28 -2.55 0.36
N SER A 91 3.43 -1.31 0.81
CA SER A 91 4.36 -0.98 1.90
C SER A 91 3.68 -1.20 3.24
N VAL A 92 4.05 -2.24 3.96
CA VAL A 92 3.55 -2.51 5.30
C VAL A 92 4.51 -1.95 6.34
N GLY A 93 4.00 -1.17 7.29
CA GLY A 93 4.78 -0.60 8.40
C GLY A 93 4.49 -1.28 9.73
N SER A 94 3.26 -1.73 9.94
CA SER A 94 2.84 -2.41 11.16
C SER A 94 1.65 -3.32 10.94
N ILE A 95 1.54 -4.34 11.77
CA ILE A 95 0.42 -5.30 11.82
C ILE A 95 -0.05 -5.38 13.27
N ALA A 96 -1.35 -5.53 13.48
CA ALA A 96 -1.91 -5.87 14.77
C ALA A 96 -3.12 -6.80 14.61
N LEU A 97 -3.19 -7.82 15.45
CA LEU A 97 -4.31 -8.75 15.52
C LEU A 97 -5.17 -8.46 16.75
N ASN A 98 -6.46 -8.52 16.58
CA ASN A 98 -7.37 -8.65 17.71
C ASN A 98 -7.25 -10.08 18.25
N GLN A 99 -6.51 -10.27 19.31
CA GLN A 99 -6.23 -11.60 19.88
C GLN A 99 -7.48 -12.32 20.43
N LYS A 100 -8.62 -11.62 20.60
CA LYS A 100 -9.92 -12.24 20.92
C LYS A 100 -10.68 -12.73 19.67
N ASN A 101 -10.33 -12.17 18.49
CA ASN A 101 -10.86 -12.57 17.21
C ASN A 101 -9.77 -12.38 16.12
N PRO A 102 -8.91 -13.38 15.90
CA PRO A 102 -7.77 -13.26 14.98
C PRO A 102 -8.12 -13.02 13.50
N LEU A 103 -9.41 -13.10 13.13
CA LEU A 103 -9.89 -12.68 11.82
C LEU A 103 -9.93 -11.16 11.66
N ASP A 104 -9.84 -10.42 12.77
CA ASP A 104 -9.82 -8.96 12.78
C ASP A 104 -8.38 -8.47 12.80
N ILE A 105 -7.91 -8.05 11.63
CA ILE A 105 -6.52 -7.71 11.34
C ILE A 105 -6.44 -6.23 10.98
N TRP A 106 -5.46 -5.53 11.55
CA TRP A 106 -5.16 -4.15 11.24
C TRP A 106 -3.77 -4.06 10.61
N VAL A 107 -3.66 -3.26 9.55
CA VAL A 107 -2.40 -3.02 8.85
C VAL A 107 -2.18 -1.52 8.68
N GLY A 108 -1.08 -1.03 9.21
CA GLY A 108 -0.57 0.31 8.96
C GLY A 108 0.42 0.29 7.81
N THR A 109 0.19 1.14 6.82
CA THR A 109 1.05 1.20 5.64
C THR A 109 2.16 2.24 5.78
N GLY A 110 3.21 2.08 4.98
CA GLY A 110 4.40 2.94 4.98
C GLY A 110 5.50 2.43 5.91
N GLU A 111 6.69 2.31 5.36
CA GLU A 111 7.85 1.84 6.11
C GLU A 111 8.34 2.89 7.11
N GLY A 112 8.41 2.54 8.38
CA GLY A 112 8.88 3.40 9.47
C GLY A 112 10.36 3.31 9.79
N ASN A 113 11.09 2.35 9.21
CA ASN A 113 12.51 2.17 9.47
C ASN A 113 13.35 3.21 8.70
N PRO A 114 14.18 4.01 9.39
CA PRO A 114 14.98 5.04 8.72
C PRO A 114 15.94 4.45 7.71
N ARG A 115 15.85 4.91 6.46
CA ARG A 115 16.81 4.61 5.39
C ARG A 115 16.63 5.56 4.20
N ASN A 116 17.55 5.47 3.23
CA ASN A 116 17.57 6.37 2.06
C ASN A 116 16.38 6.17 1.10
N SER A 117 15.76 4.99 1.09
CA SER A 117 14.63 4.63 0.24
C SER A 117 13.47 4.11 1.08
N GLN A 118 12.69 5.01 1.68
CA GLN A 118 11.47 4.65 2.40
C GLN A 118 10.26 4.67 1.47
N ASN A 119 9.46 3.62 1.56
CA ASN A 119 8.19 3.55 0.84
C ASN A 119 7.08 4.16 1.69
N MET A 120 6.44 5.20 1.16
CA MET A 120 5.31 5.84 1.81
C MET A 120 4.06 4.97 1.71
N GLY A 121 3.24 5.00 2.75
CA GLY A 121 1.96 4.32 2.82
C GLY A 121 0.79 5.21 2.41
N LYS A 122 -0.39 4.60 2.47
CA LYS A 122 -1.70 5.23 2.23
C LYS A 122 -2.66 4.98 3.40
N GLY A 123 -2.21 5.26 4.64
CA GLY A 123 -3.06 5.15 5.82
C GLY A 123 -3.16 3.74 6.43
N ILE A 124 -4.28 3.49 7.10
CA ILE A 124 -4.53 2.28 7.87
C ILE A 124 -5.66 1.46 7.25
N TYR A 125 -5.48 0.15 7.22
CA TYR A 125 -6.42 -0.81 6.68
C TYR A 125 -6.86 -1.80 7.74
N ARG A 126 -8.09 -2.28 7.63
CA ARG A 126 -8.65 -3.32 8.50
C ARG A 126 -9.34 -4.39 7.68
N SER A 127 -9.08 -5.63 7.99
CA SER A 127 -9.85 -6.80 7.57
C SER A 127 -10.60 -7.36 8.77
N ARG A 128 -11.81 -7.88 8.54
CA ARG A 128 -12.62 -8.59 9.55
C ARG A 128 -12.89 -10.04 9.18
N ASP A 129 -12.27 -10.51 8.12
CA ASP A 129 -12.49 -11.84 7.51
C ASP A 129 -11.18 -12.60 7.27
N GLY A 130 -10.15 -12.28 8.06
CA GLY A 130 -8.86 -12.96 8.00
C GLY A 130 -8.02 -12.57 6.78
N GLY A 131 -8.18 -11.35 6.28
CA GLY A 131 -7.39 -10.81 5.16
C GLY A 131 -7.98 -11.08 3.79
N LYS A 132 -9.23 -11.55 3.69
CA LYS A 132 -9.90 -11.76 2.39
C LYS A 132 -10.36 -10.44 1.78
N THR A 133 -10.86 -9.53 2.61
CA THR A 133 -11.22 -8.17 2.19
C THR A 133 -10.63 -7.13 3.11
N TRP A 134 -10.34 -5.94 2.55
CA TRP A 134 -9.70 -4.85 3.26
C TRP A 134 -10.47 -3.55 3.10
N LYS A 135 -10.58 -2.79 4.18
CA LYS A 135 -11.16 -1.46 4.18
C LYS A 135 -10.14 -0.45 4.66
N CYS A 136 -9.92 0.62 3.89
CA CYS A 136 -9.18 1.79 4.37
C CYS A 136 -10.00 2.53 5.42
N LEU A 137 -9.37 2.86 6.54
CA LEU A 137 -9.98 3.54 7.69
C LEU A 137 -9.37 4.93 7.93
N GLY A 138 -8.76 5.51 6.91
CA GLY A 138 -8.22 6.87 6.97
C GLY A 138 -6.73 6.92 7.31
N LEU A 139 -6.29 8.07 7.80
CA LEU A 139 -4.89 8.39 8.12
C LEU A 139 -3.95 8.37 6.90
N GLU A 140 -4.46 8.61 5.67
CA GLU A 140 -3.68 8.55 4.43
C GLU A 140 -2.53 9.56 4.41
N ASN A 141 -2.73 10.72 5.03
CA ASN A 141 -1.74 11.78 5.07
C ASN A 141 -0.58 11.49 6.03
N THR A 142 -0.70 10.50 6.90
CA THR A 142 0.35 10.15 7.87
C THR A 142 1.59 9.53 7.23
N LYS A 143 1.50 9.11 5.97
CA LYS A 143 2.60 8.54 5.15
C LYS A 143 3.22 7.26 5.70
N THR A 144 3.35 7.15 7.03
CA THR A 144 4.03 6.02 7.67
C THR A 144 3.37 5.72 9.00
N ILE A 145 2.84 4.51 9.13
CA ILE A 145 2.25 3.99 10.37
C ILE A 145 3.11 2.85 10.88
N HIS A 146 3.88 3.13 11.93
CA HIS A 146 4.90 2.20 12.45
C HIS A 146 4.42 1.37 13.64
N ARG A 147 3.34 1.77 14.31
CA ARG A 147 2.79 1.03 15.44
C ARG A 147 1.27 1.08 15.46
N ILE A 148 0.67 -0.06 15.72
CA ILE A 148 -0.77 -0.21 16.01
C ILE A 148 -0.89 -1.00 17.29
N ILE A 149 -1.78 -0.55 18.20
CA ILE A 149 -2.10 -1.24 19.44
C ILE A 149 -3.60 -1.28 19.57
N ILE A 150 -4.16 -2.48 19.58
CA ILE A 150 -5.58 -2.73 19.83
C ILE A 150 -5.76 -2.88 21.33
N HIS A 151 -6.77 -2.20 21.89
CA HIS A 151 -7.07 -2.33 23.31
C HIS A 151 -7.60 -3.75 23.59
N ARG A 152 -7.02 -4.39 24.61
CA ARG A 152 -7.23 -5.79 24.93
C ARG A 152 -8.70 -6.17 25.13
N ASP A 153 -9.48 -5.32 25.80
CA ASP A 153 -10.85 -5.64 26.20
C ASP A 153 -11.91 -5.02 25.29
N ASN A 154 -11.56 -3.92 24.60
CA ASN A 154 -12.44 -3.26 23.65
C ASN A 154 -11.72 -3.05 22.32
N PRO A 155 -11.92 -3.92 21.32
CA PRO A 155 -11.21 -3.85 20.05
C PRO A 155 -11.60 -2.64 19.16
N ASP A 156 -12.63 -1.88 19.56
CA ASP A 156 -12.97 -0.63 18.88
C ASP A 156 -12.07 0.53 19.33
N ILE A 157 -11.31 0.35 20.42
CA ILE A 157 -10.28 1.30 20.86
C ILE A 157 -8.93 0.86 20.28
N VAL A 158 -8.37 1.68 19.40
CA VAL A 158 -7.08 1.41 18.77
C VAL A 158 -6.21 2.66 18.80
N TYR A 159 -4.95 2.49 19.13
CA TYR A 159 -3.92 3.52 19.08
C TYR A 159 -2.99 3.28 17.92
N VAL A 160 -2.63 4.36 17.22
CA VAL A 160 -1.78 4.33 16.03
C VAL A 160 -0.65 5.33 16.19
N GLY A 161 0.59 4.85 16.12
CA GLY A 161 1.77 5.69 16.06
C GLY A 161 2.15 5.98 14.61
N ALA A 162 1.95 7.23 14.18
CA ALA A 162 2.31 7.68 12.86
C ALA A 162 3.58 8.53 12.89
N GLN A 163 4.57 8.15 12.09
CA GLN A 163 5.82 8.87 11.96
C GLN A 163 5.69 10.05 10.98
N GLY A 164 4.76 9.96 10.03
CA GLY A 164 4.64 10.91 8.96
C GLY A 164 5.81 10.84 7.99
N SER A 165 6.05 11.93 7.26
CA SER A 165 7.26 12.03 6.42
C SER A 165 8.51 12.15 7.31
N PRO A 166 9.58 11.39 7.04
CA PRO A 166 10.85 11.53 7.76
C PRO A 166 11.62 12.79 7.33
N PHE A 167 11.25 13.39 6.20
CA PHE A 167 11.95 14.51 5.57
C PHE A 167 11.38 15.86 5.99
N GLY A 168 11.54 16.24 7.26
CA GLY A 168 11.17 17.56 7.76
C GLY A 168 10.00 17.58 8.75
N PRO A 169 9.56 18.78 9.16
CA PRO A 169 8.41 18.97 10.02
C PRO A 169 7.14 18.39 9.38
N ASN A 170 6.34 17.72 10.16
CA ASN A 170 5.16 17.02 9.67
C ASN A 170 4.01 17.13 10.68
N PRO A 171 2.94 17.87 10.37
CA PRO A 171 1.77 18.00 11.24
C PRO A 171 1.05 16.68 11.47
N GLU A 172 1.21 15.70 10.55
CA GLU A 172 0.56 14.41 10.63
C GLU A 172 1.32 13.39 11.51
N ARG A 173 2.49 13.77 12.02
CA ARG A 173 3.24 12.94 12.99
C ARG A 173 2.57 13.00 14.34
N GLY A 174 2.37 11.84 14.97
CA GLY A 174 1.81 11.77 16.31
C GLY A 174 1.16 10.44 16.63
N VAL A 175 0.43 10.43 17.74
CA VAL A 175 -0.37 9.28 18.17
C VAL A 175 -1.83 9.60 17.89
N PHE A 176 -2.47 8.72 17.15
CA PHE A 176 -3.89 8.80 16.84
C PHE A 176 -4.63 7.72 17.62
N ARG A 177 -5.85 8.03 18.04
CA ARG A 177 -6.73 7.10 18.72
C ARG A 177 -8.09 7.07 18.05
N THR A 178 -8.63 5.89 17.88
CA THR A 178 -10.06 5.67 17.60
C THR A 178 -10.74 5.05 18.81
N LYS A 179 -12.05 5.28 18.94
CA LYS A 179 -12.92 4.64 19.95
C LYS A 179 -14.11 3.92 19.32
N ASP A 180 -14.19 3.94 18.00
CA ASP A 180 -15.32 3.47 17.19
C ASP A 180 -14.89 2.50 16.07
N GLY A 181 -13.73 1.87 16.26
CA GLY A 181 -13.22 0.87 15.32
C GLY A 181 -12.69 1.46 14.02
N GLY A 182 -12.16 2.69 14.08
CA GLY A 182 -11.51 3.37 12.96
C GLY A 182 -12.44 4.22 12.10
N LYS A 183 -13.66 4.52 12.56
CA LYS A 183 -14.57 5.43 11.84
C LYS A 183 -14.13 6.88 12.01
N THR A 184 -13.67 7.25 13.21
CA THR A 184 -13.11 8.57 13.53
C THR A 184 -11.79 8.44 14.26
N TRP A 185 -10.94 9.48 14.12
CA TRP A 185 -9.62 9.53 14.73
C TRP A 185 -9.43 10.84 15.50
N GLU A 186 -8.92 10.72 16.72
CA GLU A 186 -8.46 11.82 17.57
C GLU A 186 -6.92 11.77 17.59
N LYS A 187 -6.25 12.91 17.48
CA LYS A 187 -4.80 13.02 17.60
C LYS A 187 -4.40 13.41 19.01
#